data_e15dc1adda2b541c77a75ea1b4729db0
#
_entry.id   e15dc1adda2b541c77a75ea1b4729db0
#
_cell.length_a   1.000
_cell.length_b   1.000
_cell.length_c   1.000
_cell.angle_alpha   90.00
_cell.angle_beta   90.00
_cell.angle_gamma   90.00
#
_symmetry.space_group_name_H-M   'P 1'
#
loop_
_entity.id
_entity.type
_entity.pdbx_description
1 polymer ?
#
loop_
_entity_poly.entity_id
_entity_poly.type
_entity_poly.pdbx_seq_one_letter_code
_entity_poly.pdbx_strand_id
1 'polypeptide(L)'
;DDYVEGLTLSAALLDLGFIKWNNGLKAKMQHNYTFKGFENPIAVKPGEGEPGDIDDELDNLGDQFEEFIKFYDDGTVKSRTTKLATTMNIGAEYVLPYYKNLKFGLLSSTHFNKPFTWSEARLSANVAPVRWFEASVNYAISSFGSSLGWVLNFHPSGFNFFIGTDHMITKVTPQYVP
;
A
#
# COMPACT_ATOMS: atom_id res chain seq x y z
N ASP A 1 14.66 -40.57 8.53
CA ASP A 1 14.70 -39.07 8.48
C ASP A 1 13.42 -38.51 7.83
N ASP A 2 12.25 -38.86 8.47
CA ASP A 2 10.91 -38.50 7.93
C ASP A 2 10.46 -37.06 8.20
N TYR A 3 11.32 -36.22 8.79
CA TYR A 3 10.92 -34.85 9.17
C TYR A 3 10.88 -33.87 7.99
N VAL A 4 11.40 -34.22 6.84
CA VAL A 4 11.38 -33.42 5.62
C VAL A 4 10.22 -33.80 4.71
N GLU A 5 9.59 -34.95 4.96
CA GLU A 5 8.40 -35.39 4.25
C GLU A 5 7.23 -34.43 4.59
N GLY A 6 6.69 -33.77 3.57
CA GLY A 6 5.61 -32.79 3.73
C GLY A 6 6.03 -31.32 3.74
N LEU A 7 7.34 -31.02 3.65
CA LEU A 7 7.82 -29.64 3.49
C LEU A 7 7.88 -29.25 2.00
N THR A 8 7.19 -28.17 1.68
CA THR A 8 7.25 -27.55 0.35
C THR A 8 7.82 -26.15 0.47
N LEU A 9 8.85 -25.83 -0.30
CA LEU A 9 9.44 -24.49 -0.39
C LEU A 9 9.08 -23.85 -1.71
N SER A 10 8.79 -22.57 -1.69
CA SER A 10 8.48 -21.77 -2.87
C SER A 10 9.21 -20.45 -2.86
N ALA A 11 9.62 -19.98 -4.02
CA ALA A 11 10.17 -18.65 -4.20
C ALA A 11 9.65 -18.08 -5.52
N ALA A 12 9.25 -16.82 -5.53
CA ALA A 12 8.79 -16.13 -6.71
C ALA A 12 9.34 -14.70 -6.71
N LEU A 13 9.74 -14.25 -7.89
CA LEU A 13 10.14 -12.88 -8.15
C LEU A 13 9.21 -12.33 -9.23
N LEU A 14 8.41 -11.33 -8.87
CA LEU A 14 7.39 -10.73 -9.72
C LEU A 14 7.81 -9.31 -10.10
N ASP A 15 7.34 -8.86 -11.27
CA ASP A 15 7.50 -7.49 -11.75
C ASP A 15 8.97 -7.04 -11.84
N LEU A 16 9.89 -7.98 -12.10
CA LEU A 16 11.29 -7.64 -12.35
C LEU A 16 11.43 -7.05 -13.75
N GLY A 17 11.60 -5.71 -13.80
CA GLY A 17 11.69 -5.05 -15.08
C GLY A 17 11.92 -3.54 -14.98
N PHE A 18 11.92 -2.92 -16.15
CA PHE A 18 12.01 -1.47 -16.28
C PHE A 18 11.21 -1.00 -17.50
N ILE A 19 10.75 0.23 -17.43
CA ILE A 19 10.09 0.92 -18.55
C ILE A 19 11.01 2.04 -19.00
N LYS A 20 11.33 2.04 -20.29
CA LYS A 20 12.07 3.12 -20.92
C LYS A 20 11.08 4.05 -21.64
N TRP A 21 10.97 5.25 -21.12
CA TRP A 21 10.19 6.31 -21.73
C TRP A 21 11.08 7.07 -22.72
N ASN A 22 10.70 7.08 -23.98
CA ASN A 22 11.36 7.89 -24.99
C ASN A 22 10.58 9.19 -25.18
N ASN A 23 11.28 10.28 -25.46
CA ASN A 23 10.69 11.59 -25.73
C ASN A 23 9.84 12.18 -24.58
N GLY A 24 10.26 11.94 -23.35
CA GLY A 24 9.62 12.57 -22.19
C GLY A 24 9.89 14.08 -22.16
N LEU A 25 8.84 14.88 -22.13
CA LEU A 25 8.95 16.32 -21.84
C LEU A 25 9.27 16.50 -20.36
N LYS A 26 10.19 17.39 -20.04
CA LYS A 26 10.55 17.75 -18.69
C LYS A 26 10.00 19.13 -18.37
N ALA A 27 9.00 19.16 -17.51
CA ALA A 27 8.49 20.40 -16.95
C ALA A 27 9.18 20.73 -15.63
N LYS A 28 9.56 21.97 -15.43
CA LYS A 28 10.11 22.50 -14.20
C LYS A 28 9.27 23.65 -13.68
N MET A 29 9.16 23.72 -12.35
CA MET A 29 8.73 24.96 -11.71
C MET A 29 9.89 25.97 -11.75
N GLN A 30 9.60 27.22 -12.11
CA GLN A 30 10.60 28.25 -12.27
C GLN A 30 11.07 28.83 -10.94
N HIS A 31 10.22 28.78 -9.92
CA HIS A 31 10.50 29.35 -8.60
C HIS A 31 10.05 28.42 -7.47
N ASN A 32 10.73 28.51 -6.33
CA ASN A 32 10.23 27.99 -5.09
C ASN A 32 9.14 28.93 -4.58
N TYR A 33 7.92 28.44 -4.56
CA TYR A 33 6.79 29.20 -4.03
C TYR A 33 6.71 29.01 -2.51
N THR A 34 6.59 30.11 -1.77
CA THR A 34 6.31 30.08 -0.33
C THR A 34 4.96 30.71 -0.11
N PHE A 35 3.99 29.92 0.31
CA PHE A 35 2.68 30.44 0.68
C PHE A 35 2.84 31.35 1.93
N LYS A 36 2.55 32.62 1.76
CA LYS A 36 2.69 33.62 2.84
C LYS A 36 1.45 33.80 3.70
N GLY A 37 0.40 33.04 3.46
CA GLY A 37 -0.90 33.20 4.09
C GLY A 37 -1.73 34.28 3.40
N PHE A 38 -2.85 34.61 4.04
CA PHE A 38 -3.71 35.72 3.60
C PHE A 38 -3.12 37.04 4.11
N GLU A 39 -2.82 37.98 3.22
CA GLU A 39 -2.23 39.27 3.60
C GLU A 39 -3.22 40.15 4.39
N ASN A 40 -4.51 40.03 4.08
CA ASN A 40 -5.57 40.69 4.81
C ASN A 40 -6.51 39.65 5.43
N PRO A 41 -6.35 39.26 6.70
CA PRO A 41 -7.34 38.42 7.34
C PRO A 41 -8.69 39.15 7.30
N ILE A 42 -9.74 38.48 6.88
CA ILE A 42 -11.10 39.00 6.86
C ILE A 42 -11.46 39.38 8.31
N ALA A 43 -11.17 40.57 8.71
CA ALA A 43 -11.57 41.13 9.99
C ALA A 43 -13.02 41.56 9.86
N VAL A 44 -13.96 40.65 10.09
CA VAL A 44 -15.36 41.02 10.32
C VAL A 44 -15.46 41.65 11.70
N LYS A 45 -15.04 42.91 11.80
CA LYS A 45 -15.41 43.77 12.92
C LYS A 45 -16.62 44.60 12.48
N PRO A 46 -17.79 44.43 13.07
CA PRO A 46 -18.91 45.30 12.79
C PRO A 46 -18.50 46.74 13.21
N GLY A 47 -18.27 47.63 12.24
CA GLY A 47 -18.16 49.04 12.45
C GLY A 47 -16.85 49.76 12.17
N GLU A 48 -15.78 49.10 11.77
CA GLU A 48 -14.52 49.76 11.40
C GLU A 48 -13.92 49.16 10.11
N GLY A 49 -13.90 49.95 9.06
CA GLY A 49 -13.18 49.66 7.81
C GLY A 49 -14.06 49.02 6.76
N GLU A 50 -13.86 49.43 5.51
CA GLU A 50 -14.44 48.76 4.37
C GLU A 50 -14.00 47.29 4.37
N PRO A 51 -14.91 46.33 4.21
CA PRO A 51 -14.52 44.94 4.07
C PRO A 51 -13.65 44.84 2.81
N GLY A 52 -12.41 44.40 2.97
CA GLY A 52 -11.60 44.00 1.82
C GLY A 52 -12.44 43.03 0.99
N ASP A 53 -12.60 43.32 -0.28
CA ASP A 53 -13.52 42.58 -1.14
C ASP A 53 -13.06 41.12 -1.13
N ILE A 54 -13.93 40.21 -0.73
CA ILE A 54 -13.66 38.76 -0.71
C ILE A 54 -13.26 38.32 -2.13
N ASP A 55 -13.80 38.99 -3.15
CA ASP A 55 -13.48 38.74 -4.53
C ASP A 55 -12.01 39.10 -4.86
N ASP A 56 -11.48 40.21 -4.35
CA ASP A 56 -10.07 40.59 -4.53
C ASP A 56 -9.10 39.60 -3.86
N GLU A 57 -9.43 39.07 -2.68
CA GLU A 57 -8.62 38.05 -2.00
C GLU A 57 -8.71 36.68 -2.69
N LEU A 58 -9.87 36.35 -3.24
CA LEU A 58 -10.04 35.13 -4.03
C LEU A 58 -9.29 35.21 -5.37
N ASP A 59 -9.31 36.38 -6.03
CA ASP A 59 -8.56 36.60 -7.28
C ASP A 59 -7.05 36.54 -6.99
N ASN A 60 -6.56 37.18 -5.93
CA ASN A 60 -5.16 37.06 -5.50
C ASN A 60 -4.76 35.62 -5.17
N LEU A 61 -5.66 34.85 -4.57
CA LEU A 61 -5.43 33.42 -4.33
C LEU A 61 -5.40 32.64 -5.64
N GLY A 62 -6.28 32.96 -6.58
CA GLY A 62 -6.34 32.38 -7.92
C GLY A 62 -5.04 32.64 -8.69
N ASP A 63 -4.54 33.85 -8.68
CA ASP A 63 -3.29 34.24 -9.35
C ASP A 63 -2.08 33.53 -8.71
N GLN A 64 -2.04 33.42 -7.38
CA GLN A 64 -1.01 32.69 -6.66
C GLN A 64 -1.03 31.19 -6.99
N PHE A 65 -2.23 30.60 -7.10
CA PHE A 65 -2.38 29.20 -7.53
C PHE A 65 -1.99 29.01 -9.01
N GLU A 66 -2.33 29.95 -9.91
CA GLU A 66 -1.92 29.89 -11.31
C GLU A 66 -0.41 29.91 -11.43
N GLU A 67 0.28 30.78 -10.68
CA GLU A 67 1.74 30.84 -10.70
C GLU A 67 2.38 29.56 -10.11
N PHE A 68 1.76 28.97 -9.09
CA PHE A 68 2.19 27.68 -8.51
C PHE A 68 2.05 26.51 -9.48
N ILE A 69 1.00 26.50 -10.33
CA ILE A 69 0.71 25.41 -11.29
C ILE A 69 1.45 25.64 -12.62
N LYS A 70 2.05 26.79 -12.83
CA LYS A 70 2.71 27.14 -14.09
C LYS A 70 3.98 26.32 -14.29
N PHE A 71 3.86 25.27 -15.11
CA PHE A 71 4.99 24.46 -15.52
C PHE A 71 5.60 25.01 -16.81
N TYR A 72 6.89 25.23 -16.78
CA TYR A 72 7.64 25.62 -17.97
C TYR A 72 8.31 24.41 -18.59
N ASP A 73 8.19 24.27 -19.89
CA ASP A 73 8.90 23.24 -20.63
C ASP A 73 10.41 23.58 -20.62
N ASP A 74 11.22 22.66 -20.10
CA ASP A 74 12.69 22.79 -20.10
C ASP A 74 13.28 22.59 -21.51
N GLY A 75 12.45 22.28 -22.51
CA GLY A 75 12.85 22.08 -23.91
C GLY A 75 13.74 20.86 -24.14
N THR A 76 14.04 20.11 -23.10
CA THR A 76 14.92 18.94 -23.19
C THR A 76 14.10 17.66 -23.27
N VAL A 77 14.14 17.02 -24.44
CA VAL A 77 13.63 15.67 -24.61
C VAL A 77 14.68 14.69 -24.09
N LYS A 78 14.38 14.05 -22.97
CA LYS A 78 15.26 13.02 -22.39
C LYS A 78 14.54 11.68 -22.28
N SER A 79 15.28 10.62 -22.56
CA SER A 79 14.79 9.28 -22.20
C SER A 79 14.87 9.11 -20.68
N ARG A 80 13.80 8.57 -20.07
CA ARG A 80 13.74 8.23 -18.66
C ARG A 80 13.55 6.72 -18.52
N THR A 81 14.34 6.10 -17.67
CA THR A 81 14.13 4.69 -17.30
C THR A 81 13.56 4.63 -15.89
N THR A 82 12.42 3.99 -15.76
CA THR A 82 11.77 3.74 -14.46
C THR A 82 11.81 2.24 -14.18
N LYS A 83 12.35 1.84 -13.05
CA LYS A 83 12.28 0.44 -12.59
C LYS A 83 10.87 0.13 -12.10
N LEU A 84 10.39 -1.05 -12.39
CA LEU A 84 9.14 -1.56 -11.84
C LEU A 84 9.31 -1.88 -10.34
N ALA A 85 8.20 -1.86 -9.62
CA ALA A 85 8.16 -2.26 -8.22
C ALA A 85 8.23 -3.79 -8.15
N THR A 86 9.43 -4.31 -7.93
CA THR A 86 9.67 -5.75 -7.86
C THR A 86 9.14 -6.33 -6.56
N THR A 87 8.44 -7.46 -6.62
CA THR A 87 7.95 -8.19 -5.45
C THR A 87 8.68 -9.54 -5.35
N MET A 88 9.26 -9.81 -4.19
CA MET A 88 9.87 -11.10 -3.86
C MET A 88 9.00 -11.81 -2.82
N ASN A 89 8.57 -13.03 -3.16
CA ASN A 89 7.83 -13.90 -2.28
C ASN A 89 8.67 -15.15 -1.99
N ILE A 90 8.78 -15.50 -0.70
CA ILE A 90 9.41 -16.73 -0.23
C ILE A 90 8.40 -17.40 0.68
N GLY A 91 8.08 -18.65 0.36
CA GLY A 91 7.09 -19.43 1.09
C GLY A 91 7.62 -20.79 1.52
N ALA A 92 7.09 -21.28 2.65
CA ALA A 92 7.25 -22.64 3.12
C ALA A 92 5.89 -23.15 3.57
N GLU A 93 5.52 -24.34 3.14
CA GLU A 93 4.34 -25.07 3.61
C GLU A 93 4.80 -26.40 4.20
N TYR A 94 4.29 -26.73 5.36
CA TYR A 94 4.56 -27.99 6.02
C TYR A 94 3.25 -28.72 6.32
N VAL A 95 3.09 -29.91 5.73
CA VAL A 95 1.96 -30.80 5.98
C VAL A 95 2.36 -31.76 7.08
N LEU A 96 1.55 -31.83 8.15
CA LEU A 96 1.86 -32.67 9.30
C LEU A 96 1.79 -34.15 8.91
N PRO A 97 2.87 -34.94 8.99
CA PRO A 97 2.88 -36.34 8.54
C PRO A 97 1.84 -37.24 9.21
N TYR A 98 1.62 -37.02 10.49
CA TYR A 98 0.66 -37.81 11.30
C TYR A 98 -0.80 -37.35 11.08
N TYR A 99 -1.02 -36.15 10.64
CA TYR A 99 -2.35 -35.58 10.38
C TYR A 99 -2.32 -34.69 9.16
N LYS A 100 -2.42 -35.32 7.99
CA LYS A 100 -2.30 -34.65 6.67
C LYS A 100 -3.33 -33.56 6.42
N ASN A 101 -4.36 -33.50 7.25
CA ASN A 101 -5.40 -32.46 7.19
C ASN A 101 -4.98 -31.18 7.93
N LEU A 102 -3.81 -31.14 8.55
CA LEU A 102 -3.24 -29.95 9.19
C LEU A 102 -1.99 -29.50 8.46
N LYS A 103 -2.00 -28.24 8.02
CA LYS A 103 -0.91 -27.61 7.29
C LYS A 103 -0.51 -26.32 7.97
N PHE A 104 0.78 -26.07 8.00
CA PHE A 104 1.36 -24.81 8.45
C PHE A 104 1.99 -24.10 7.25
N GLY A 105 1.80 -22.80 7.15
CA GLY A 105 2.38 -21.98 6.10
C GLY A 105 3.18 -20.82 6.69
N LEU A 106 4.28 -20.51 6.05
CA LEU A 106 5.07 -19.31 6.24
C LEU A 106 5.21 -18.62 4.89
N LEU A 107 4.84 -17.36 4.80
CA LEU A 107 5.02 -16.54 3.61
C LEU A 107 5.74 -15.25 4.00
N SER A 108 6.83 -14.95 3.34
CA SER A 108 7.49 -13.64 3.40
C SER A 108 7.36 -12.96 2.05
N SER A 109 6.80 -11.76 2.05
CA SER A 109 6.62 -10.94 0.86
C SER A 109 7.33 -9.61 1.05
N THR A 110 8.18 -9.23 0.10
CA THR A 110 8.89 -7.95 0.11
C THR A 110 8.64 -7.22 -1.20
N HIS A 111 8.12 -6.01 -1.11
CA HIS A 111 7.87 -5.12 -2.24
C HIS A 111 8.97 -4.06 -2.30
N PHE A 112 9.82 -4.17 -3.33
CA PHE A 112 10.92 -3.23 -3.57
C PHE A 112 10.42 -2.07 -4.42
N ASN A 113 9.94 -1.04 -3.78
CA ASN A 113 9.50 0.19 -4.45
C ASN A 113 10.18 1.40 -3.82
N LYS A 114 11.04 2.09 -4.57
CA LYS A 114 11.58 3.38 -4.11
C LYS A 114 10.53 4.48 -4.28
N PRO A 115 10.23 5.30 -3.25
CA PRO A 115 10.96 5.42 -1.98
C PRO A 115 10.47 4.47 -0.86
N PHE A 116 9.41 3.70 -1.04
CA PHE A 116 8.74 2.93 0.02
C PHE A 116 8.87 1.42 -0.22
N THR A 117 9.95 0.83 0.27
CA THR A 117 10.08 -0.63 0.36
C THR A 117 9.37 -1.09 1.64
N TRP A 118 8.51 -2.10 1.53
CA TRP A 118 7.85 -2.68 2.67
C TRP A 118 7.88 -4.21 2.62
N SER A 119 7.81 -4.84 3.77
CA SER A 119 7.84 -6.29 3.91
C SER A 119 6.73 -6.77 4.84
N GLU A 120 6.24 -7.96 4.55
CA GLU A 120 5.28 -8.69 5.36
C GLU A 120 5.77 -10.13 5.55
N ALA A 121 5.62 -10.64 6.76
CA ALA A 121 5.75 -12.07 7.07
C ALA A 121 4.43 -12.58 7.62
N ARG A 122 3.92 -13.68 7.07
CA ARG A 122 2.63 -14.27 7.44
C ARG A 122 2.83 -15.73 7.84
N LEU A 123 2.37 -16.08 9.02
CA LEU A 123 2.23 -17.43 9.51
C LEU A 123 0.78 -17.88 9.37
N SER A 124 0.54 -19.09 8.91
CA SER A 124 -0.80 -19.65 8.79
C SER A 124 -0.87 -21.09 9.32
N ALA A 125 -2.03 -21.45 9.84
CA ALA A 125 -2.39 -22.81 10.17
C ALA A 125 -3.75 -23.11 9.53
N ASN A 126 -3.80 -24.18 8.74
CA ASN A 126 -4.98 -24.59 8.00
C ASN A 126 -5.35 -26.01 8.41
N VAL A 127 -6.59 -26.25 8.76
CA VAL A 127 -7.10 -27.56 9.12
C VAL A 127 -8.36 -27.91 8.36
N ALA A 128 -8.39 -29.12 7.79
CA ALA A 128 -9.55 -29.67 7.09
C ALA A 128 -9.98 -30.99 7.78
N PRO A 129 -10.64 -30.92 8.96
CA PRO A 129 -10.97 -32.12 9.74
C PRO A 129 -11.92 -33.04 9.01
N VAL A 130 -12.75 -32.51 8.14
CA VAL A 130 -13.68 -33.27 7.27
C VAL A 130 -13.70 -32.68 5.87
N ARG A 131 -14.17 -33.45 4.89
CA ARG A 131 -14.12 -33.08 3.46
C ARG A 131 -14.95 -31.83 3.09
N TRP A 132 -15.88 -31.44 3.93
CA TRP A 132 -16.81 -30.34 3.67
C TRP A 132 -16.55 -29.11 4.55
N PHE A 133 -15.54 -29.17 5.43
CA PHE A 133 -15.22 -28.08 6.36
C PHE A 133 -13.73 -27.85 6.45
N GLU A 134 -13.31 -26.59 6.30
CA GLU A 134 -11.95 -26.12 6.47
C GLU A 134 -11.93 -24.90 7.40
N ALA A 135 -10.91 -24.79 8.21
CA ALA A 135 -10.64 -23.63 9.05
C ALA A 135 -9.20 -23.18 8.87
N SER A 136 -9.01 -21.89 8.80
CA SER A 136 -7.69 -21.27 8.66
C SER A 136 -7.55 -20.14 9.67
N VAL A 137 -6.36 -20.04 10.28
CA VAL A 137 -5.95 -18.90 11.09
C VAL A 137 -4.63 -18.39 10.53
N ASN A 138 -4.48 -17.09 10.43
CA ASN A 138 -3.24 -16.47 9.99
C ASN A 138 -2.84 -15.29 10.89
N TYR A 139 -1.55 -15.11 11.05
CA TYR A 139 -0.96 -13.98 11.74
C TYR A 139 0.07 -13.32 10.82
N ALA A 140 -0.14 -12.05 10.52
CA ALA A 140 0.74 -11.28 9.68
C ALA A 140 1.44 -10.18 10.49
N ILE A 141 2.73 -10.01 10.21
CA ILE A 141 3.56 -8.91 10.71
C ILE A 141 4.09 -8.17 9.50
N SER A 142 3.80 -6.90 9.40
CA SER A 142 4.24 -6.05 8.30
C SER A 142 4.94 -4.79 8.80
N SER A 143 5.55 -4.06 7.88
CA SER A 143 6.13 -2.74 8.17
C SER A 143 5.10 -1.74 8.71
N PHE A 144 3.80 -2.02 8.54
CA PHE A 144 2.69 -1.14 8.94
C PHE A 144 1.99 -1.58 10.23
N GLY A 145 2.27 -2.78 10.72
CA GLY A 145 1.63 -3.34 11.92
C GLY A 145 1.45 -4.84 11.84
N SER A 146 0.71 -5.39 12.78
CA SER A 146 0.37 -6.80 12.83
C SER A 146 -1.13 -7.03 12.74
N SER A 147 -1.54 -8.13 12.13
CA SER A 147 -2.94 -8.53 12.02
C SER A 147 -3.12 -10.01 12.29
N LEU A 148 -4.25 -10.36 12.87
CA LEU A 148 -4.71 -11.73 13.06
C LEU A 148 -5.96 -11.91 12.20
N GLY A 149 -5.96 -12.93 11.36
CA GLY A 149 -7.09 -13.29 10.53
C GLY A 149 -7.52 -14.73 10.74
N TRP A 150 -8.75 -15.03 10.36
CA TRP A 150 -9.29 -16.38 10.32
C TRP A 150 -10.32 -16.52 9.22
N VAL A 151 -10.46 -17.72 8.70
CA VAL A 151 -11.46 -18.09 7.70
C VAL A 151 -12.06 -19.44 8.06
N LEU A 152 -13.37 -19.56 7.98
CA LEU A 152 -14.11 -20.82 8.02
C LEU A 152 -14.75 -21.02 6.64
N ASN A 153 -14.55 -22.20 6.08
CA ASN A 153 -15.08 -22.57 4.77
C ASN A 153 -15.91 -23.86 4.90
N PHE A 154 -17.16 -23.80 4.42
CA PHE A 154 -18.12 -24.91 4.38
C PHE A 154 -18.43 -25.21 2.92
N HIS A 155 -18.03 -26.37 2.41
CA HIS A 155 -18.21 -26.76 1.02
C HIS A 155 -18.78 -28.18 0.86
N PRO A 156 -19.98 -28.45 1.38
CA PRO A 156 -20.68 -29.68 1.08
C PRO A 156 -20.98 -29.77 -0.43
N SER A 157 -21.32 -30.94 -0.90
CA SER A 157 -21.61 -31.18 -2.33
C SER A 157 -22.66 -30.19 -2.86
N GLY A 158 -22.28 -29.38 -3.89
CA GLY A 158 -23.17 -28.43 -4.55
C GLY A 158 -23.31 -27.04 -3.89
N PHE A 159 -22.62 -26.80 -2.78
CA PHE A 159 -22.69 -25.51 -2.07
C PHE A 159 -21.33 -25.14 -1.50
N ASN A 160 -20.99 -23.83 -1.53
CA ASN A 160 -19.79 -23.31 -0.89
C ASN A 160 -20.14 -22.01 -0.15
N PHE A 161 -19.84 -21.98 1.15
CA PHE A 161 -20.01 -20.80 2.01
C PHE A 161 -18.75 -20.59 2.82
N PHE A 162 -18.24 -19.36 2.80
CA PHE A 162 -17.10 -19.00 3.65
C PHE A 162 -17.40 -17.73 4.43
N ILE A 163 -16.83 -17.65 5.62
CA ILE A 163 -16.86 -16.46 6.47
C ILE A 163 -15.48 -16.29 7.09
N GLY A 164 -15.00 -15.06 7.15
CA GLY A 164 -13.69 -14.78 7.75
C GLY A 164 -13.38 -13.30 7.81
N THR A 165 -12.26 -13.01 8.42
CA THR A 165 -11.69 -11.67 8.52
C THR A 165 -10.17 -11.75 8.52
N ASP A 166 -9.52 -10.78 7.88
CA ASP A 166 -8.07 -10.65 7.88
C ASP A 166 -7.54 -9.77 9.03
N HIS A 167 -8.42 -8.99 9.68
CA HIS A 167 -8.04 -8.00 10.66
C HIS A 167 -8.91 -8.10 11.91
N MET A 168 -8.65 -9.07 12.75
CA MET A 168 -9.39 -9.23 14.00
C MET A 168 -8.88 -8.33 15.13
N ILE A 169 -7.59 -7.98 15.09
CA ILE A 169 -6.95 -7.11 16.08
C ILE A 169 -6.00 -6.20 15.32
N THR A 170 -6.43 -4.98 15.05
CA THR A 170 -5.56 -3.97 14.47
C THR A 170 -5.32 -2.84 15.47
N LYS A 171 -4.12 -2.77 15.97
CA LYS A 171 -3.60 -1.52 16.46
C LYS A 171 -2.99 -0.81 15.26
N VAL A 172 -3.80 -0.09 14.52
CA VAL A 172 -3.30 0.81 13.48
C VAL A 172 -2.66 1.98 14.21
N THR A 173 -1.35 2.00 14.24
CA THR A 173 -0.60 3.19 14.63
C THR A 173 -0.40 3.99 13.36
N PRO A 174 -1.09 5.14 13.15
CA PRO A 174 -0.87 5.94 11.97
C PRO A 174 0.58 6.44 12.02
N GLN A 175 1.42 5.94 11.13
CA GLN A 175 2.71 6.54 10.88
C GLN A 175 2.45 7.76 9.99
N TYR A 176 2.62 8.93 10.56
CA TYR A 176 2.73 10.16 9.77
C TYR A 176 4.03 10.05 8.97
N VAL A 177 3.91 9.92 7.66
CA VAL A 177 5.05 10.09 6.76
C VAL A 177 5.31 11.60 6.71
N PRO A 178 6.49 12.09 7.09
CA PRO A 178 6.84 13.50 7.01
C PRO A 178 6.99 13.96 5.56
#